data_1e5c0373df7ac55efdd2567ffbddb6cf
#
_entry.id   1e5c0373df7ac55efdd2567ffbddb6cf
#
_cell.length_a   1.000
_cell.length_b   1.000
_cell.length_c   1.000
_cell.angle_alpha   90.00
_cell.angle_beta   90.00
_cell.angle_gamma   90.00
#
_symmetry.space_group_name_H-M   'P 1'
#
loop_
_entity.id
_entity.type
_entity.pdbx_description
1 polymer ?
#
loop_
_entity_poly.entity_id
_entity_poly.type
_entity_poly.pdbx_seq_one_letter_code
_entity_poly.pdbx_strand_id
1 'polypeptide(L)'
;MMAERRGTEPGSQGSRRGLFWAMVPVVLLGTALVGLVSLGVVASSDPSFAVEKDYYQQAVAWDDHVAELAESARLGWNIAVEIRPERGGAGLTASLRDRSGQVVRGARLSLEAFHNARRSLAIEVDLKPDSRGRYQASVPMRKSGLWEFRFRAKQADTEFVQTLRGDVDLTAPAIRIAKGGSGGA
;
A
#
# COMPACT_ATOMS: atom_id res chain seq x y z
N MET A 1 8.92 -56.29 -83.66
CA MET A 1 9.48 -56.61 -82.33
C MET A 1 9.27 -55.42 -81.41
N MET A 2 8.22 -55.45 -80.62
CA MET A 2 7.69 -54.40 -79.78
C MET A 2 8.54 -54.29 -78.49
N ALA A 3 9.00 -53.10 -78.15
CA ALA A 3 9.61 -52.80 -76.84
C ALA A 3 8.71 -51.78 -76.13
N GLU A 4 8.06 -52.26 -75.15
CA GLU A 4 7.16 -51.59 -74.24
C GLU A 4 7.95 -50.68 -73.27
N ARG A 5 7.68 -49.37 -73.33
CA ARG A 5 8.22 -48.42 -72.34
C ARG A 5 7.23 -48.35 -71.18
N ARG A 6 7.65 -48.93 -70.06
CA ARG A 6 6.99 -48.83 -68.79
C ARG A 6 7.23 -47.45 -68.17
N GLY A 7 6.21 -46.59 -68.14
CA GLY A 7 6.25 -45.30 -67.47
C GLY A 7 6.28 -45.52 -65.95
N THR A 8 7.27 -45.01 -65.33
CA THR A 8 7.34 -44.85 -63.85
C THR A 8 6.65 -43.55 -63.46
N GLU A 9 5.55 -43.67 -62.77
CA GLU A 9 4.87 -42.51 -62.15
C GLU A 9 5.70 -42.05 -60.96
N PRO A 10 5.96 -40.72 -60.81
CA PRO A 10 6.64 -40.19 -59.61
C PRO A 10 5.60 -40.04 -58.49
N GLY A 11 5.81 -40.83 -57.43
CA GLY A 11 4.97 -40.89 -56.26
C GLY A 11 4.81 -39.55 -55.55
N SER A 12 3.57 -39.21 -55.24
CA SER A 12 3.03 -37.98 -54.59
C SER A 12 3.38 -37.81 -53.09
N GLN A 13 4.59 -38.18 -52.70
CA GLN A 13 5.02 -38.03 -51.26
C GLN A 13 5.69 -36.70 -50.92
N GLY A 14 5.96 -35.80 -51.91
CA GLY A 14 6.64 -34.52 -51.71
C GLY A 14 5.71 -33.40 -51.18
N SER A 15 4.41 -33.50 -51.41
CA SER A 15 3.47 -32.41 -51.11
C SER A 15 3.19 -32.17 -49.65
N ARG A 16 3.18 -33.20 -48.80
CA ARG A 16 2.86 -33.07 -47.38
C ARG A 16 4.02 -32.46 -46.55
N ARG A 17 5.28 -32.71 -46.94
CA ARG A 17 6.46 -32.15 -46.25
C ARG A 17 6.60 -30.65 -46.56
N GLY A 18 6.27 -30.19 -47.74
CA GLY A 18 6.31 -28.76 -48.12
C GLY A 18 5.26 -27.94 -47.34
N LEU A 19 4.07 -28.52 -47.16
CA LEU A 19 2.99 -27.86 -46.41
C LEU A 19 3.32 -27.68 -44.91
N PHE A 20 4.02 -28.66 -44.31
CA PHE A 20 4.49 -28.54 -42.92
C PHE A 20 5.47 -27.37 -42.73
N TRP A 21 6.41 -27.18 -43.64
CA TRP A 21 7.37 -26.06 -43.59
C TRP A 21 6.69 -24.70 -43.83
N ALA A 22 5.66 -24.64 -44.61
CA ALA A 22 4.89 -23.41 -44.85
C ALA A 22 4.03 -23.02 -43.60
N MET A 23 3.66 -23.99 -42.76
CA MET A 23 2.87 -23.73 -41.54
C MET A 23 3.72 -23.27 -40.36
N VAL A 24 5.03 -23.55 -40.34
CA VAL A 24 5.93 -23.14 -39.24
C VAL A 24 5.92 -21.63 -38.99
N PRO A 25 6.09 -20.74 -40.01
CA PRO A 25 6.04 -19.30 -39.78
C PRO A 25 4.65 -18.83 -39.34
N VAL A 26 3.56 -19.47 -39.80
CA VAL A 26 2.19 -19.12 -39.40
C VAL A 26 1.95 -19.45 -37.91
N VAL A 27 2.42 -20.61 -37.46
CA VAL A 27 2.32 -21.01 -36.02
C VAL A 27 3.18 -20.11 -35.15
N LEU A 28 4.42 -19.79 -35.57
CA LEU A 28 5.28 -18.85 -34.86
C LEU A 28 4.68 -17.45 -34.75
N LEU A 29 4.12 -16.94 -35.85
CA LEU A 29 3.48 -15.64 -35.87
C LEU A 29 2.22 -15.61 -34.97
N GLY A 30 1.43 -16.69 -35.03
CA GLY A 30 0.24 -16.85 -34.22
C GLY A 30 0.56 -16.90 -32.71
N THR A 31 1.56 -17.66 -32.32
CA THR A 31 2.01 -17.71 -30.90
C THR A 31 2.57 -16.38 -30.43
N ALA A 32 3.35 -15.68 -31.26
CA ALA A 32 3.84 -14.35 -30.94
C ALA A 32 2.70 -13.34 -30.75
N LEU A 33 1.70 -13.38 -31.64
CA LEU A 33 0.52 -12.50 -31.55
C LEU A 33 -0.28 -12.76 -30.25
N VAL A 34 -0.53 -14.03 -29.93
CA VAL A 34 -1.21 -14.42 -28.67
C VAL A 34 -0.41 -13.94 -27.46
N GLY A 35 0.90 -14.10 -27.49
CA GLY A 35 1.79 -13.60 -26.42
C GLY A 35 1.70 -12.07 -26.25
N LEU A 36 1.71 -11.31 -27.36
CA LEU A 36 1.59 -9.85 -27.32
C LEU A 36 0.24 -9.39 -26.77
N VAL A 37 -0.86 -10.03 -27.22
CA VAL A 37 -2.21 -9.72 -26.73
C VAL A 37 -2.33 -10.04 -25.23
N SER A 38 -1.79 -11.19 -24.80
CA SER A 38 -1.79 -11.57 -23.38
C SER A 38 -1.02 -10.57 -22.53
N LEU A 39 0.14 -10.11 -23.01
CA LEU A 39 0.94 -9.08 -22.33
C LEU A 39 0.19 -7.74 -22.27
N GLY A 40 -0.51 -7.37 -23.35
CA GLY A 40 -1.35 -6.17 -23.39
C GLY A 40 -2.51 -6.23 -22.40
N VAL A 41 -3.18 -7.38 -22.26
CA VAL A 41 -4.26 -7.57 -21.29
C VAL A 41 -3.72 -7.50 -19.85
N VAL A 42 -2.58 -8.14 -19.56
CA VAL A 42 -1.96 -8.09 -18.23
C VAL A 42 -1.52 -6.65 -17.90
N ALA A 43 -0.88 -5.96 -18.84
CA ALA A 43 -0.45 -4.58 -18.65
C ALA A 43 -1.63 -3.61 -18.47
N SER A 44 -2.76 -3.85 -19.15
CA SER A 44 -3.97 -3.03 -19.01
C SER A 44 -4.79 -3.34 -17.76
N SER A 45 -4.56 -4.51 -17.15
CA SER A 45 -5.24 -4.94 -15.92
C SER A 45 -4.55 -4.45 -14.65
N ASP A 46 -3.36 -3.84 -14.77
CA ASP A 46 -2.66 -3.27 -13.64
C ASP A 46 -3.21 -1.86 -13.35
N PRO A 47 -3.96 -1.68 -12.24
CA PRO A 47 -4.54 -0.39 -11.89
C PRO A 47 -3.49 0.69 -11.61
N SER A 48 -2.20 0.33 -11.48
CA SER A 48 -1.11 1.28 -11.30
C SER A 48 -0.75 2.07 -12.57
N PHE A 49 -1.20 1.61 -13.77
CA PHE A 49 -0.99 2.31 -15.05
C PHE A 49 -2.17 3.21 -15.47
N ALA A 50 -3.24 3.27 -14.70
CA ALA A 50 -4.26 4.29 -14.92
C ALA A 50 -3.62 5.66 -14.66
N VAL A 51 -3.38 6.43 -15.72
CA VAL A 51 -3.08 7.86 -15.61
C VAL A 51 -4.19 8.45 -14.74
N GLU A 52 -3.81 8.85 -13.53
CA GLU A 52 -4.69 9.33 -12.49
C GLU A 52 -5.59 10.44 -13.04
N LYS A 53 -6.86 10.14 -13.24
CA LYS A 53 -7.88 11.11 -13.68
C LYS A 53 -8.05 12.25 -12.69
N ASP A 54 -7.44 12.13 -11.51
CA ASP A 54 -7.62 13.03 -10.38
C ASP A 54 -6.36 13.84 -10.02
N TYR A 55 -5.42 14.03 -10.97
CA TYR A 55 -4.22 14.84 -10.71
C TYR A 55 -4.56 16.24 -10.16
N TYR A 56 -5.61 16.86 -10.68
CA TYR A 56 -6.07 18.16 -10.21
C TYR A 56 -6.68 18.08 -8.80
N GLN A 57 -7.46 17.04 -8.50
CA GLN A 57 -8.01 16.82 -7.16
C GLN A 57 -6.92 16.49 -6.15
N GLN A 58 -5.89 15.76 -6.56
CA GLN A 58 -4.72 15.48 -5.73
C GLN A 58 -3.89 16.74 -5.47
N ALA A 59 -3.76 17.64 -6.45
CA ALA A 59 -3.08 18.92 -6.26
C ALA A 59 -3.83 19.80 -5.24
N VAL A 60 -5.16 19.88 -5.33
CA VAL A 60 -5.99 20.60 -4.35
C VAL A 60 -5.91 19.95 -2.98
N ALA A 61 -6.01 18.61 -2.90
CA ALA A 61 -5.86 17.88 -1.64
C ALA A 61 -4.46 18.01 -1.03
N TRP A 62 -3.44 18.25 -1.84
CA TRP A 62 -2.09 18.54 -1.37
C TRP A 62 -1.99 19.92 -0.70
N ASP A 63 -2.59 20.96 -1.30
CA ASP A 63 -2.60 22.30 -0.73
C ASP A 63 -3.38 22.32 0.60
N ASP A 64 -4.51 21.63 0.68
CA ASP A 64 -5.28 21.46 1.93
C ASP A 64 -4.44 20.73 2.98
N HIS A 65 -3.73 19.67 2.60
CA HIS A 65 -2.86 18.93 3.51
C HIS A 65 -1.68 19.77 4.02
N VAL A 66 -1.08 20.60 3.17
CA VAL A 66 -0.02 21.52 3.57
C VAL A 66 -0.56 22.58 4.54
N ALA A 67 -1.76 23.10 4.31
CA ALA A 67 -2.42 24.03 5.22
C ALA A 67 -2.73 23.39 6.58
N GLU A 68 -3.23 22.15 6.61
CA GLU A 68 -3.44 21.38 7.86
C GLU A 68 -2.14 21.18 8.64
N LEU A 69 -1.05 20.84 7.95
CA LEU A 69 0.26 20.68 8.59
C LEU A 69 0.80 22.00 9.15
N ALA A 70 0.62 23.11 8.42
CA ALA A 70 1.04 24.44 8.87
C ALA A 70 0.26 24.87 10.11
N GLU A 71 -1.06 24.66 10.14
CA GLU A 71 -1.90 24.94 11.30
C GLU A 71 -1.54 24.07 12.49
N SER A 72 -1.31 22.78 12.26
CA SER A 72 -0.84 21.84 13.29
C SER A 72 0.51 22.26 13.88
N ALA A 73 1.41 22.78 13.05
CA ALA A 73 2.69 23.29 13.52
C ALA A 73 2.52 24.57 14.39
N ARG A 74 1.55 25.43 14.07
CA ARG A 74 1.23 26.65 14.85
C ARG A 74 0.68 26.31 16.23
N LEU A 75 -0.17 25.27 16.33
CA LEU A 75 -0.71 24.79 17.61
C LEU A 75 0.39 24.29 18.54
N GLY A 76 1.44 23.71 17.98
CA GLY A 76 2.56 23.16 18.74
C GLY A 76 2.17 21.98 19.62
N TRP A 77 1.05 21.30 19.29
CA TRP A 77 0.68 20.06 19.95
C TRP A 77 1.63 18.93 19.55
N ASN A 78 1.72 17.94 20.41
CA ASN A 78 2.57 16.78 20.17
C ASN A 78 1.89 15.51 20.67
N ILE A 79 1.95 14.46 19.85
CA ILE A 79 1.48 13.13 20.21
C ILE A 79 2.69 12.23 20.44
N ALA A 80 2.68 11.51 21.57
CA ALA A 80 3.57 10.39 21.82
C ALA A 80 2.72 9.13 22.04
N VAL A 81 3.19 8.00 21.50
CA VAL A 81 2.47 6.73 21.49
C VAL A 81 3.29 5.68 22.22
N GLU A 82 2.64 4.91 23.06
CA GLU A 82 3.15 3.68 23.65
C GLU A 82 2.33 2.51 23.09
N ILE A 83 3.01 1.52 22.55
CA ILE A 83 2.43 0.33 21.96
C ILE A 83 2.82 -0.85 22.84
N ARG A 84 1.86 -1.63 23.29
CA ARG A 84 2.05 -2.86 24.05
C ARG A 84 1.46 -4.03 23.28
N PRO A 85 2.28 -5.00 22.90
CA PRO A 85 1.78 -6.22 22.27
C PRO A 85 0.78 -6.94 23.16
N GLU A 86 -0.32 -7.41 22.56
CA GLU A 86 -1.38 -8.15 23.21
C GLU A 86 -1.74 -9.37 22.37
N ARG A 87 -2.52 -10.32 22.93
CA ARG A 87 -2.97 -11.47 22.17
C ARG A 87 -3.87 -11.03 21.01
N GLY A 88 -3.38 -11.21 19.78
CA GLY A 88 -4.11 -10.89 18.55
C GLY A 88 -3.94 -9.46 18.03
N GLY A 89 -3.09 -8.64 18.67
CA GLY A 89 -2.84 -7.26 18.22
C GLY A 89 -1.90 -6.49 19.15
N ALA A 90 -2.20 -5.23 19.34
CA ALA A 90 -1.48 -4.37 20.25
C ALA A 90 -2.42 -3.34 20.92
N GLY A 91 -2.28 -3.15 22.20
CA GLY A 91 -2.86 -2.02 22.93
C GLY A 91 -2.04 -0.77 22.64
N LEU A 92 -2.69 0.30 22.21
CA LEU A 92 -2.07 1.57 21.90
C LEU A 92 -2.54 2.62 22.89
N THR A 93 -1.59 3.34 23.49
CA THR A 93 -1.86 4.46 24.39
C THR A 93 -1.18 5.71 23.85
N ALA A 94 -1.98 6.69 23.43
CA ALA A 94 -1.51 7.97 22.94
C ALA A 94 -1.66 9.05 24.03
N SER A 95 -0.67 9.95 24.11
CA SER A 95 -0.74 11.15 24.94
C SER A 95 -0.64 12.38 24.05
N LEU A 96 -1.67 13.23 24.09
CA LEU A 96 -1.71 14.50 23.38
C LEU A 96 -1.36 15.63 24.36
N ARG A 97 -0.31 16.39 24.03
CA ARG A 97 0.18 17.52 24.85
C ARG A 97 0.27 18.78 24.01
N ASP A 98 0.04 19.90 24.64
CA ASP A 98 0.25 21.22 24.05
C ASP A 98 1.74 21.63 24.10
N ARG A 99 2.03 22.83 23.59
CA ARG A 99 3.38 23.40 23.56
C ARG A 99 4.00 23.56 24.96
N SER A 100 3.17 23.75 26.00
CA SER A 100 3.62 23.84 27.40
C SER A 100 3.83 22.46 28.06
N GLY A 101 3.53 21.38 27.33
CA GLY A 101 3.60 20.01 27.85
C GLY A 101 2.36 19.57 28.64
N GLN A 102 1.33 20.42 28.73
CA GLN A 102 0.08 20.07 29.40
C GLN A 102 -0.75 19.12 28.56
N VAL A 103 -1.53 18.25 29.23
CA VAL A 103 -2.41 17.29 28.56
C VAL A 103 -3.61 18.00 27.95
N VAL A 104 -3.79 17.88 26.65
CA VAL A 104 -4.98 18.35 25.93
C VAL A 104 -6.10 17.36 26.18
N ARG A 105 -7.14 17.81 26.85
CA ARG A 105 -8.32 17.00 27.21
C ARG A 105 -9.51 17.36 26.34
N GLY A 106 -10.43 16.40 26.14
CA GLY A 106 -11.67 16.64 25.41
C GLY A 106 -11.54 16.69 23.88
N ALA A 107 -10.36 16.41 23.33
CA ALA A 107 -10.22 16.22 21.91
C ALA A 107 -10.75 14.83 21.51
N ARG A 108 -11.31 14.73 20.30
CA ARG A 108 -11.55 13.44 19.64
C ARG A 108 -10.28 13.07 18.89
N LEU A 109 -9.71 11.90 19.17
CA LEU A 109 -8.48 11.43 18.55
C LEU A 109 -8.76 10.19 17.71
N SER A 110 -8.51 10.27 16.40
CA SER A 110 -8.54 9.15 15.48
C SER A 110 -7.13 8.80 14.98
N LEU A 111 -6.96 7.55 14.62
CA LEU A 111 -5.71 6.97 14.14
C LEU A 111 -5.96 6.17 12.87
N GLU A 112 -5.17 6.43 11.85
CA GLU A 112 -4.95 5.55 10.73
C GLU A 112 -3.55 4.92 10.89
N ALA A 113 -3.47 3.60 10.97
CA ALA A 113 -2.21 2.88 11.12
C ALA A 113 -2.02 1.87 9.98
N PHE A 114 -0.85 1.81 9.39
CA PHE A 114 -0.54 0.81 8.37
C PHE A 114 0.93 0.40 8.40
N HIS A 115 1.14 -0.86 8.03
CA HIS A 115 2.48 -1.40 7.83
C HIS A 115 3.04 -0.90 6.51
N ASN A 116 4.29 -0.42 6.49
CA ASN A 116 4.90 0.20 5.31
C ASN A 116 4.86 -0.67 4.04
N ALA A 117 5.00 -1.99 4.19
CA ALA A 117 4.92 -2.93 3.06
C ALA A 117 3.48 -3.24 2.61
N ARG A 118 2.43 -2.74 3.28
CA ARG A 118 1.02 -3.06 3.00
C ARG A 118 0.10 -1.86 3.27
N ARG A 119 0.36 -0.77 2.57
CA ARG A 119 -0.41 0.48 2.73
C ARG A 119 -1.91 0.33 2.43
N SER A 120 -2.28 -0.60 1.56
CA SER A 120 -3.68 -0.90 1.22
C SER A 120 -4.49 -1.54 2.35
N LEU A 121 -3.83 -1.98 3.43
CA LEU A 121 -4.46 -2.56 4.62
C LEU A 121 -4.36 -1.58 5.81
N ALA A 122 -4.75 -0.34 5.60
CA ALA A 122 -4.82 0.64 6.68
C ALA A 122 -5.89 0.24 7.71
N ILE A 123 -5.57 0.46 8.97
CA ILE A 123 -6.45 0.22 10.11
C ILE A 123 -6.87 1.57 10.65
N GLU A 124 -8.15 1.85 10.63
CA GLU A 124 -8.71 3.09 11.21
C GLU A 124 -9.36 2.78 12.55
N VAL A 125 -9.06 3.59 13.56
CA VAL A 125 -9.61 3.43 14.90
C VAL A 125 -9.73 4.76 15.64
N ASP A 126 -10.84 4.94 16.34
CA ASP A 126 -11.03 6.06 17.28
C ASP A 126 -10.49 5.68 18.65
N LEU A 127 -9.64 6.54 19.20
CA LEU A 127 -9.08 6.34 20.53
C LEU A 127 -10.01 6.92 21.60
N LYS A 128 -10.24 6.15 22.64
CA LYS A 128 -11.08 6.56 23.77
C LYS A 128 -10.22 7.21 24.87
N PRO A 129 -10.64 8.38 25.42
CA PRO A 129 -9.92 9.00 26.50
C PRO A 129 -10.06 8.20 27.81
N ASP A 130 -8.97 8.07 28.56
CA ASP A 130 -8.99 7.55 29.92
C ASP A 130 -9.14 8.67 30.96
N SER A 131 -9.31 8.32 32.24
CA SER A 131 -9.46 9.28 33.34
C SER A 131 -8.22 10.18 33.54
N ARG A 132 -7.07 9.79 33.00
CA ARG A 132 -5.81 10.55 33.08
C ARG A 132 -5.62 11.45 31.84
N GLY A 133 -6.57 11.48 30.89
CA GLY A 133 -6.48 12.25 29.66
C GLY A 133 -5.57 11.64 28.60
N ARG A 134 -5.24 10.34 28.71
CA ARG A 134 -4.58 9.58 27.65
C ARG A 134 -5.65 8.92 26.80
N TYR A 135 -5.33 8.63 25.56
CA TYR A 135 -6.21 8.03 24.57
C TYR A 135 -5.79 6.60 24.29
N GLN A 136 -6.73 5.67 24.32
CA GLN A 136 -6.46 4.24 24.21
C GLN A 136 -7.27 3.59 23.11
N ALA A 137 -6.64 2.64 22.39
CA ALA A 137 -7.30 1.77 21.43
C ALA A 137 -6.58 0.41 21.37
N SER A 138 -7.32 -0.62 20.94
CA SER A 138 -6.73 -1.89 20.53
C SER A 138 -6.66 -1.93 19.00
N VAL A 139 -5.48 -2.25 18.48
CA VAL A 139 -5.20 -2.25 17.05
C VAL A 139 -4.78 -3.66 16.63
N PRO A 140 -5.38 -4.26 15.59
CA PRO A 140 -5.07 -5.63 15.16
C PRO A 140 -3.73 -5.70 14.41
N MET A 141 -2.65 -5.30 15.07
CA MET A 141 -1.29 -5.35 14.56
C MET A 141 -0.75 -6.79 14.67
N ARG A 142 -0.48 -7.41 13.52
CA ARG A 142 -0.05 -8.83 13.46
C ARG A 142 1.38 -9.01 12.94
N LYS A 143 2.07 -7.92 12.61
CA LYS A 143 3.41 -7.96 12.03
C LYS A 143 4.31 -6.95 12.69
N SER A 144 5.52 -7.39 13.04
CA SER A 144 6.62 -6.50 13.40
C SER A 144 7.16 -5.80 12.14
N GLY A 145 7.85 -4.68 12.33
CA GLY A 145 8.48 -3.90 11.29
C GLY A 145 8.05 -2.44 11.28
N LEU A 146 8.34 -1.73 10.19
CA LEU A 146 8.09 -0.30 10.07
C LEU A 146 6.61 -0.02 9.88
N TRP A 147 6.04 0.72 10.81
CA TRP A 147 4.66 1.20 10.79
C TRP A 147 4.61 2.71 10.68
N GLU A 148 3.56 3.20 10.02
CA GLU A 148 3.18 4.60 9.96
C GLU A 148 1.86 4.77 10.70
N PHE A 149 1.81 5.78 11.59
CA PHE A 149 0.68 6.14 12.43
C PHE A 149 0.30 7.58 12.12
N ARG A 150 -0.86 7.80 11.56
CA ARG A 150 -1.42 9.12 11.26
C ARG A 150 -2.50 9.44 12.26
N PHE A 151 -2.23 10.42 13.07
CA PHE A 151 -3.16 10.90 14.09
C PHE A 151 -3.88 12.14 13.60
N ARG A 152 -5.17 12.20 13.89
CA ARG A 152 -6.01 13.39 13.70
C ARG A 152 -6.73 13.68 15.00
N ALA A 153 -6.48 14.85 15.60
CA ALA A 153 -7.14 15.30 16.81
C ALA A 153 -8.07 16.48 16.48
N LYS A 154 -9.33 16.41 16.91
CA LYS A 154 -10.32 17.49 16.77
C LYS A 154 -10.79 17.94 18.14
N GLN A 155 -10.69 19.27 18.39
CA GLN A 155 -11.18 19.90 19.61
C GLN A 155 -11.89 21.21 19.24
N ALA A 156 -13.21 21.26 19.38
CA ALA A 156 -14.05 22.33 18.85
C ALA A 156 -13.74 22.59 17.37
N ASP A 157 -13.33 23.81 17.01
CA ASP A 157 -12.97 24.20 15.64
C ASP A 157 -11.48 23.99 15.30
N THR A 158 -10.73 23.40 16.24
CA THR A 158 -9.30 23.16 16.07
C THR A 158 -9.05 21.74 15.57
N GLU A 159 -8.29 21.62 14.50
CA GLU A 159 -7.84 20.34 13.95
C GLU A 159 -6.33 20.27 13.98
N PHE A 160 -5.81 19.12 14.42
CA PHE A 160 -4.40 18.85 14.51
C PHE A 160 -4.09 17.50 13.88
N VAL A 161 -3.06 17.46 13.03
CA VAL A 161 -2.59 16.22 12.39
C VAL A 161 -1.12 15.99 12.70
N GLN A 162 -0.77 14.74 12.96
CA GLN A 162 0.61 14.33 13.18
C GLN A 162 0.84 12.92 12.65
N THR A 163 1.91 12.75 11.87
CA THR A 163 2.37 11.44 11.43
C THR A 163 3.59 11.03 12.24
N LEU A 164 3.54 9.81 12.76
CA LEU A 164 4.66 9.15 13.43
C LEU A 164 5.06 7.92 12.64
N ARG A 165 6.34 7.63 12.58
CA ARG A 165 6.89 6.40 12.00
C ARG A 165 7.79 5.73 13.02
N GLY A 166 7.71 4.43 13.11
CA GLY A 166 8.56 3.68 14.01
C GLY A 166 8.60 2.21 13.68
N ASP A 167 9.67 1.58 14.09
CA ASP A 167 9.79 0.14 14.03
C ASP A 167 9.07 -0.46 15.25
N VAL A 168 8.13 -1.37 14.95
CA VAL A 168 7.31 -2.03 15.97
C VAL A 168 7.76 -3.47 16.07
N ASP A 169 8.39 -3.81 17.18
CA ASP A 169 8.72 -5.19 17.52
C ASP A 169 7.66 -5.75 18.48
N LEU A 170 6.78 -6.59 17.94
CA LEU A 170 5.69 -7.21 18.72
C LEU A 170 6.18 -8.24 19.77
N THR A 171 7.48 -8.49 19.86
CA THR A 171 8.08 -9.31 20.93
C THR A 171 8.57 -8.47 22.11
N ALA A 172 8.73 -7.17 21.93
CA ALA A 172 9.13 -6.25 22.98
C ALA A 172 7.99 -5.99 24.00
N PRO A 173 8.27 -5.75 25.27
CA PRO A 173 7.23 -5.54 26.28
C PRO A 173 6.45 -4.24 26.09
N ALA A 174 7.08 -3.22 25.55
CA ALA A 174 6.46 -1.95 25.16
C ALA A 174 7.38 -1.18 24.20
N ILE A 175 6.77 -0.42 23.29
CA ILE A 175 7.47 0.38 22.29
C ILE A 175 6.96 1.81 22.41
N ARG A 176 7.89 2.80 22.47
CA ARG A 176 7.55 4.22 22.45
C ARG A 176 7.94 4.85 21.14
N ILE A 177 7.00 5.57 20.53
CA ILE A 177 7.21 6.34 19.32
C ILE A 177 6.76 7.79 19.57
N ALA A 178 7.66 8.74 19.31
CA ALA A 178 7.38 10.17 19.44
C ALA A 178 8.06 10.93 18.30
N LYS A 179 7.62 12.16 18.04
CA LYS A 179 8.23 13.02 17.02
C LYS A 179 9.69 13.31 17.41
N GLY A 180 10.63 12.87 16.57
CA GLY A 180 12.07 13.14 16.75
C GLY A 180 12.84 12.08 17.54
N GLY A 181 12.28 10.92 17.86
CA GLY A 181 12.98 9.86 18.57
C GLY A 181 12.53 8.48 18.13
N SER A 182 13.31 7.83 17.29
CA SER A 182 13.39 6.37 17.22
C SER A 182 14.22 5.94 18.43
N GLY A 183 13.57 5.82 19.59
CA GLY A 183 14.23 5.41 20.81
C GLY A 183 13.86 3.98 21.15
N GLY A 184 14.72 3.04 20.75
CA GLY A 184 14.83 1.78 21.47
C GLY A 184 15.46 2.06 22.84
N ALA A 185 14.92 1.50 23.87
CA ALA A 185 15.59 1.23 25.14
C ALA A 185 15.61 -0.28 25.34
#